data_3994bb7b5bce88fcf025f818762f6bda
#
_entry.id   3994bb7b5bce88fcf025f818762f6bda
#
_cell.length_a   1.000
_cell.length_b   1.000
_cell.length_c   1.000
_cell.angle_alpha   90.00
_cell.angle_beta   90.00
_cell.angle_gamma   90.00
#
_symmetry.space_group_name_H-M   'P 1'
#
loop_
_entity.id
_entity.type
_entity.pdbx_description
1 polymer ?
#
loop_
_entity_poly.entity_id
_entity_poly.type
_entity_poly.pdbx_seq_one_letter_code
_entity_poly.pdbx_strand_id
1 'polypeptide(L)'
;MTTTIEAASVVPTSSDTDDLFDPEASGLSLTLQDFVTEFGDELLDSLNRANPPVYDGIPRPSRQLVLAGLKRKLFSAQAEIVHAAAELLINQGERAAIVNGEMGTGKTTVGIALAAVLNAEGYRRTLVLSPPHLVYKWRREILETVAGGKVWVLNGPDTLIKLIKLREQLGAPAVGQEFFI
;
A
#
# COMPACT_ATOMS: atom_id res chain seq x y z
N MET A 1 -0.90 22.94 -32.26
CA MET A 1 -2.37 22.77 -32.20
C MET A 1 -2.71 22.19 -30.83
N THR A 2 -3.14 23.04 -29.93
CA THR A 2 -3.43 22.72 -28.54
C THR A 2 -4.94 22.51 -28.43
N THR A 3 -5.38 21.28 -28.17
CA THR A 3 -6.80 20.96 -27.97
C THR A 3 -7.10 21.01 -26.49
N THR A 4 -7.75 22.09 -26.07
CA THR A 4 -8.29 22.25 -24.74
C THR A 4 -9.62 21.50 -24.68
N ILE A 5 -9.75 20.51 -23.80
CA ILE A 5 -11.02 19.84 -23.49
C ILE A 5 -11.57 20.53 -22.25
N GLU A 6 -12.64 21.29 -22.45
CA GLU A 6 -13.40 21.97 -21.41
C GLU A 6 -14.43 20.96 -20.85
N ALA A 7 -14.25 20.55 -19.60
CA ALA A 7 -15.21 19.71 -18.89
C ALA A 7 -16.29 20.59 -18.27
N ALA A 8 -17.48 20.61 -18.88
CA ALA A 8 -18.66 21.25 -18.31
C ALA A 8 -19.16 20.44 -17.10
N SER A 9 -18.98 20.97 -15.91
CA SER A 9 -19.61 20.45 -14.69
C SER A 9 -21.07 20.90 -14.66
N VAL A 10 -21.99 20.03 -14.99
CA VAL A 10 -23.41 20.21 -14.68
C VAL A 10 -23.64 19.74 -13.26
N VAL A 11 -23.80 20.67 -12.33
CA VAL A 11 -24.29 20.40 -10.98
C VAL A 11 -25.82 20.37 -11.07
N PRO A 12 -26.50 19.25 -10.78
CA PRO A 12 -27.96 19.23 -10.71
C PRO A 12 -28.41 20.01 -9.45
N THR A 13 -29.33 20.96 -9.68
CA THR A 13 -29.97 21.71 -8.60
C THR A 13 -30.90 20.79 -7.81
N SER A 14 -30.89 20.92 -6.50
CA SER A 14 -31.50 20.09 -5.46
C SER A 14 -33.03 20.10 -5.37
N SER A 15 -33.77 20.17 -6.45
CA SER A 15 -35.24 20.18 -6.44
C SER A 15 -35.95 19.03 -7.16
N ASP A 16 -35.21 18.11 -7.84
CA ASP A 16 -35.84 17.09 -8.67
C ASP A 16 -35.55 15.64 -8.20
N THR A 17 -35.00 15.42 -7.02
CA THR A 17 -34.65 14.06 -6.55
C THR A 17 -35.58 13.50 -5.47
N ASP A 18 -36.53 14.27 -4.97
CA ASP A 18 -37.43 13.81 -3.90
C ASP A 18 -38.64 12.98 -4.37
N ASP A 19 -38.92 12.94 -5.69
CA ASP A 19 -40.07 12.20 -6.23
C ASP A 19 -39.78 10.82 -6.80
N LEU A 20 -38.53 10.34 -6.72
CA LEU A 20 -38.13 9.04 -7.31
C LEU A 20 -38.07 7.87 -6.32
N PHE A 21 -38.28 8.12 -5.04
CA PHE A 21 -38.36 7.06 -4.04
C PHE A 21 -39.64 7.21 -3.21
N ASP A 22 -40.74 6.65 -3.73
CA ASP A 22 -41.91 6.34 -2.93
C ASP A 22 -41.73 4.96 -2.28
N PRO A 23 -41.41 4.86 -0.99
CA PRO A 23 -41.18 3.60 -0.30
C PRO A 23 -42.44 2.74 -0.14
N GLU A 24 -43.62 3.29 -0.43
CA GLU A 24 -44.90 2.56 -0.33
C GLU A 24 -45.38 1.93 -1.66
N ALA A 25 -44.75 2.24 -2.80
CA ALA A 25 -45.17 1.76 -4.11
C ALA A 25 -44.68 0.36 -4.49
N SER A 26 -43.69 -0.18 -3.78
CA SER A 26 -43.22 -1.56 -3.99
C SER A 26 -43.30 -2.34 -2.68
N GLY A 27 -44.28 -3.22 -2.53
CA GLY A 27 -44.53 -4.06 -1.37
C GLY A 27 -43.41 -5.07 -1.01
N LEU A 28 -42.17 -4.75 -1.27
CA LEU A 28 -40.95 -5.48 -0.92
C LEU A 28 -39.96 -4.52 -0.29
N SER A 29 -40.13 -4.24 1.00
CA SER A 29 -39.04 -3.62 1.78
C SER A 29 -37.97 -4.69 2.05
N LEU A 30 -37.09 -4.92 1.09
CA LEU A 30 -35.90 -5.71 1.32
C LEU A 30 -35.00 -4.91 2.31
N THR A 31 -34.72 -5.50 3.46
CA THR A 31 -33.68 -4.94 4.32
C THR A 31 -32.31 -5.15 3.67
N LEU A 32 -31.31 -4.31 4.03
CA LEU A 32 -29.94 -4.52 3.56
C LEU A 32 -29.44 -5.93 3.87
N GLN A 33 -29.85 -6.50 4.98
CA GLN A 33 -29.46 -7.85 5.39
C GLN A 33 -30.08 -8.92 4.50
N ASP A 34 -31.36 -8.76 4.12
CA ASP A 34 -32.04 -9.67 3.19
C ASP A 34 -31.38 -9.59 1.80
N PHE A 35 -31.10 -8.36 1.33
CA PHE A 35 -30.41 -8.14 0.06
C PHE A 35 -29.02 -8.81 0.02
N VAL A 36 -28.20 -8.62 1.07
CA VAL A 36 -26.88 -9.25 1.13
C VAL A 36 -26.98 -10.77 1.24
N THR A 37 -28.00 -11.30 1.93
CA THR A 37 -28.21 -12.74 2.06
C THR A 37 -28.67 -13.37 0.72
N GLU A 38 -29.51 -12.67 -0.04
CA GLU A 38 -30.07 -13.19 -1.29
C GLU A 38 -29.12 -12.99 -2.49
N PHE A 39 -28.49 -11.80 -2.60
CA PHE A 39 -27.69 -11.42 -3.75
C PHE A 39 -26.17 -11.28 -3.47
N GLY A 40 -25.74 -11.48 -2.23
CA GLY A 40 -24.36 -11.22 -1.81
C GLY A 40 -23.33 -12.05 -2.57
N ASP A 41 -23.60 -13.32 -2.80
CA ASP A 41 -22.68 -14.22 -3.53
C ASP A 41 -22.57 -13.84 -5.01
N GLU A 42 -23.70 -13.52 -5.68
CA GLU A 42 -23.68 -13.08 -7.08
C GLU A 42 -22.98 -11.73 -7.25
N LEU A 43 -23.20 -10.81 -6.30
CA LEU A 43 -22.53 -9.52 -6.27
C LEU A 43 -21.02 -9.68 -6.07
N LEU A 44 -20.61 -10.53 -5.13
CA LEU A 44 -19.21 -10.84 -4.85
C LEU A 44 -18.53 -11.46 -6.07
N ASP A 45 -19.17 -12.40 -6.72
CA ASP A 45 -18.68 -13.03 -7.95
C ASP A 45 -18.57 -12.02 -9.11
N SER A 46 -19.52 -11.11 -9.23
CA SER A 46 -19.48 -10.05 -10.23
C SER A 46 -18.32 -9.07 -9.97
N LEU A 47 -18.12 -8.67 -8.71
CA LEU A 47 -17.02 -7.81 -8.29
C LEU A 47 -15.66 -8.50 -8.52
N ASN A 48 -15.52 -9.77 -8.17
CA ASN A 48 -14.29 -10.55 -8.37
C ASN A 48 -13.98 -10.77 -9.86
N ARG A 49 -15.00 -10.91 -10.71
CA ARG A 49 -14.81 -10.98 -12.16
C ARG A 49 -14.37 -9.64 -12.77
N ALA A 50 -14.96 -8.55 -12.30
CA ALA A 50 -14.60 -7.20 -12.76
C ALA A 50 -13.23 -6.75 -12.25
N ASN A 51 -12.86 -7.14 -11.02
CA ASN A 51 -11.62 -6.79 -10.35
C ASN A 51 -11.02 -8.04 -9.71
N PRO A 52 -10.36 -8.90 -10.50
CA PRO A 52 -9.77 -10.12 -9.96
C PRO A 52 -8.73 -9.80 -8.88
N PRO A 53 -8.72 -10.54 -7.76
CA PRO A 53 -7.76 -10.30 -6.69
C PRO A 53 -6.34 -10.51 -7.20
N VAL A 54 -5.44 -9.58 -6.86
CA VAL A 54 -4.01 -9.66 -7.20
C VAL A 54 -3.33 -10.84 -6.52
N TYR A 55 -3.85 -11.26 -5.36
CA TYR A 55 -3.28 -12.28 -4.50
C TYR A 55 -4.34 -13.31 -4.12
N ASP A 56 -4.02 -14.57 -4.33
CA ASP A 56 -4.91 -15.73 -4.13
C ASP A 56 -5.01 -16.23 -2.68
N GLY A 57 -4.34 -15.54 -1.74
CA GLY A 57 -4.25 -15.96 -0.34
C GLY A 57 -3.17 -17.02 -0.07
N ILE A 58 -2.41 -17.47 -1.08
CA ILE A 58 -1.36 -18.48 -0.93
C ILE A 58 0.00 -17.78 -0.88
N PRO A 59 0.63 -17.67 0.31
CA PRO A 59 1.89 -16.97 0.45
C PRO A 59 3.06 -17.79 -0.12
N ARG A 60 3.96 -17.14 -0.86
CA ARG A 60 5.18 -17.78 -1.34
C ARG A 60 6.11 -18.10 -0.16
N PRO A 61 6.63 -19.34 -0.04
CA PRO A 61 7.46 -19.75 1.10
C PRO A 61 8.69 -18.86 1.33
N SER A 62 9.35 -18.41 0.27
CA SER A 62 10.50 -17.49 0.37
C SER A 62 10.14 -16.18 1.06
N ARG A 63 9.00 -15.58 0.72
CA ARG A 63 8.51 -14.34 1.33
C ARG A 63 8.07 -14.55 2.77
N GLN A 64 7.42 -15.69 3.06
CA GLN A 64 7.09 -16.05 4.45
C GLN A 64 8.33 -16.13 5.35
N LEU A 65 9.42 -16.73 4.86
CA LEU A 65 10.67 -16.81 5.60
C LEU A 65 11.24 -15.41 5.90
N VAL A 66 11.18 -14.49 4.94
CA VAL A 66 11.60 -13.09 5.15
C VAL A 66 10.76 -12.43 6.24
N LEU A 67 9.43 -12.55 6.15
CA LEU A 67 8.51 -11.96 7.14
C LEU A 67 8.66 -12.59 8.53
N ALA A 68 8.89 -13.89 8.59
CA ALA A 68 9.18 -14.59 9.85
C ALA A 68 10.51 -14.15 10.48
N GLY A 69 11.48 -13.71 9.67
CA GLY A 69 12.77 -13.17 10.11
C GLY A 69 12.74 -11.75 10.65
N LEU A 70 11.63 -11.01 10.48
CA LEU A 70 11.50 -9.66 11.01
C LEU A 70 11.49 -9.67 12.54
N LYS A 71 12.15 -8.67 13.16
CA LYS A 71 12.13 -8.49 14.61
C LYS A 71 10.73 -8.22 15.14
N ARG A 72 9.99 -7.33 14.46
CA ARG A 72 8.58 -7.05 14.74
C ARG A 72 7.72 -7.99 13.90
N LYS A 73 6.93 -8.83 14.56
CA LYS A 73 6.00 -9.73 13.85
C LYS A 73 4.82 -8.95 13.30
N LEU A 74 4.40 -9.32 12.10
CA LEU A 74 3.20 -8.78 11.46
C LEU A 74 1.95 -9.49 11.97
N PHE A 75 0.84 -8.80 12.00
CA PHE A 75 -0.48 -9.43 12.05
C PHE A 75 -0.77 -10.11 10.70
N SER A 76 -1.65 -11.14 10.70
CA SER A 76 -1.99 -11.88 9.47
C SER A 76 -2.44 -10.96 8.34
N ALA A 77 -3.37 -10.04 8.61
CA ALA A 77 -3.85 -9.08 7.62
C ALA A 77 -2.73 -8.17 7.05
N GLN A 78 -1.75 -7.78 7.88
CA GLN A 78 -0.60 -7.02 7.41
C GLN A 78 0.31 -7.85 6.50
N ALA A 79 0.52 -9.13 6.85
CA ALA A 79 1.30 -10.04 6.03
C ALA A 79 0.63 -10.30 4.66
N GLU A 80 -0.68 -10.47 4.62
CA GLU A 80 -1.44 -10.61 3.39
C GLU A 80 -1.29 -9.39 2.46
N ILE A 81 -1.37 -8.17 3.02
CA ILE A 81 -1.14 -6.94 2.26
C ILE A 81 0.28 -6.92 1.67
N VAL A 82 1.28 -7.35 2.45
CA VAL A 82 2.67 -7.42 1.96
C VAL A 82 2.80 -8.46 0.83
N HIS A 83 2.17 -9.63 0.96
CA HIS A 83 2.18 -10.64 -0.09
C HIS A 83 1.50 -10.16 -1.36
N ALA A 84 0.33 -9.51 -1.24
CA ALA A 84 -0.39 -8.93 -2.37
C ALA A 84 0.42 -7.83 -3.08
N ALA A 85 1.00 -6.89 -2.32
CA ALA A 85 1.83 -5.83 -2.89
C ALA A 85 3.10 -6.39 -3.56
N ALA A 86 3.72 -7.41 -2.97
CA ALA A 86 4.87 -8.08 -3.56
C ALA A 86 4.50 -8.88 -4.84
N GLU A 87 3.30 -9.48 -4.87
CA GLU A 87 2.81 -10.14 -6.08
C GLU A 87 2.64 -9.15 -7.23
N LEU A 88 2.01 -8.00 -6.94
CA LEU A 88 1.80 -6.93 -7.90
C LEU A 88 3.12 -6.37 -8.46
N LEU A 89 4.06 -6.02 -7.57
CA LEU A 89 5.29 -5.34 -7.95
C LEU A 89 6.33 -6.27 -8.59
N ILE A 90 6.46 -7.50 -8.08
CA ILE A 90 7.54 -8.42 -8.50
C ILE A 90 7.07 -9.33 -9.63
N ASN A 91 5.89 -9.94 -9.50
CA ASN A 91 5.46 -10.99 -10.42
C ASN A 91 4.66 -10.44 -11.58
N GLN A 92 3.80 -9.46 -11.34
CA GLN A 92 3.05 -8.80 -12.41
C GLN A 92 3.87 -7.66 -13.05
N GLY A 93 4.97 -7.24 -12.41
CA GLY A 93 5.86 -6.21 -12.94
C GLY A 93 5.26 -4.79 -12.90
N GLU A 94 4.26 -4.59 -12.07
CA GLU A 94 3.64 -3.27 -11.91
C GLU A 94 4.61 -2.30 -11.25
N ARG A 95 4.53 -1.02 -11.63
CA ARG A 95 5.47 0.00 -11.17
C ARG A 95 5.06 0.67 -9.86
N ALA A 96 3.83 0.46 -9.43
CA ALA A 96 3.27 1.08 -8.24
C ALA A 96 2.24 0.18 -7.58
N ALA A 97 2.14 0.31 -6.25
CA ALA A 97 1.08 -0.26 -5.43
C ALA A 97 0.58 0.79 -4.45
N ILE A 98 -0.72 0.91 -4.28
CA ILE A 98 -1.34 1.81 -3.32
C ILE A 98 -1.90 0.96 -2.17
N VAL A 99 -1.35 1.17 -0.96
CA VAL A 99 -1.87 0.53 0.25
C VAL A 99 -2.78 1.53 0.96
N ASN A 100 -4.08 1.36 0.77
CA ASN A 100 -5.08 2.12 1.50
C ASN A 100 -5.43 1.42 2.81
N GLY A 101 -5.48 2.17 3.90
CA GLY A 101 -5.81 1.64 5.23
C GLY A 101 -6.09 2.77 6.22
N GLU A 102 -6.91 2.49 7.20
CA GLU A 102 -7.26 3.44 8.25
C GLU A 102 -6.07 3.81 9.14
N MET A 103 -6.22 4.85 9.96
CA MET A 103 -5.21 5.21 10.95
C MET A 103 -5.06 4.07 11.97
N GLY A 104 -3.82 3.79 12.36
CA GLY A 104 -3.54 2.71 13.34
C GLY A 104 -3.35 1.31 12.74
N THR A 105 -3.68 1.05 11.48
CA THR A 105 -3.53 -0.28 10.84
C THR A 105 -2.09 -0.74 10.62
N GLY A 106 -1.11 0.13 10.93
CA GLY A 106 0.31 -0.21 10.83
C GLY A 106 0.90 -0.10 9.42
N LYS A 107 0.40 0.82 8.59
CA LYS A 107 0.91 1.06 7.21
C LYS A 107 2.44 1.20 7.14
N THR A 108 3.05 1.86 8.13
CA THR A 108 4.51 1.99 8.22
C THR A 108 5.19 0.63 8.33
N THR A 109 4.68 -0.24 9.19
CA THR A 109 5.21 -1.61 9.36
C THR A 109 5.03 -2.44 8.10
N VAL A 110 3.88 -2.32 7.42
CA VAL A 110 3.63 -2.97 6.10
C VAL A 110 4.65 -2.48 5.06
N GLY A 111 4.87 -1.17 4.95
CA GLY A 111 5.86 -0.62 4.02
C GLY A 111 7.29 -1.08 4.29
N ILE A 112 7.70 -1.16 5.57
CA ILE A 112 9.01 -1.68 5.97
C ILE A 112 9.14 -3.17 5.66
N ALA A 113 8.11 -3.95 5.94
CA ALA A 113 8.09 -5.39 5.65
C ALA A 113 8.12 -5.67 4.14
N LEU A 114 7.39 -4.89 3.34
CA LEU A 114 7.46 -4.96 1.89
C LEU A 114 8.87 -4.64 1.39
N ALA A 115 9.52 -3.61 1.93
CA ALA A 115 10.91 -3.29 1.60
C ALA A 115 11.87 -4.43 1.95
N ALA A 116 11.62 -5.18 3.04
CA ALA A 116 12.42 -6.35 3.38
C ALA A 116 12.22 -7.51 2.38
N VAL A 117 10.99 -7.74 1.94
CA VAL A 117 10.69 -8.73 0.88
C VAL A 117 11.36 -8.33 -0.43
N LEU A 118 11.24 -7.07 -0.84
CA LEU A 118 11.89 -6.55 -2.05
C LEU A 118 13.43 -6.64 -1.96
N ASN A 119 14.00 -6.48 -0.75
CA ASN A 119 15.42 -6.66 -0.54
C ASN A 119 15.89 -8.09 -0.82
N ALA A 120 15.12 -9.08 -0.43
CA ALA A 120 15.40 -10.48 -0.72
C ALA A 120 15.36 -10.78 -2.24
N GLU A 121 14.57 -10.01 -3.00
CA GLU A 121 14.49 -10.07 -4.46
C GLU A 121 15.56 -9.20 -5.17
N GLY A 122 16.49 -8.60 -4.41
CA GLY A 122 17.62 -7.84 -4.96
C GLY A 122 17.49 -6.31 -4.90
N TYR A 123 16.36 -5.76 -4.48
CA TYR A 123 16.14 -4.31 -4.32
C TYR A 123 16.74 -3.82 -2.99
N ARG A 124 18.02 -3.59 -2.96
CA ARG A 124 18.76 -3.34 -1.71
C ARG A 124 18.61 -1.94 -1.12
N ARG A 125 18.10 -0.99 -1.89
CA ARG A 125 17.96 0.42 -1.49
C ARG A 125 16.52 0.87 -1.55
N THR A 126 16.03 1.42 -0.45
CA THR A 126 14.67 1.92 -0.31
C THR A 126 14.71 3.41 0.03
N LEU A 127 14.04 4.24 -0.78
CA LEU A 127 13.81 5.65 -0.47
C LEU A 127 12.45 5.81 0.19
N VAL A 128 12.42 6.46 1.34
CA VAL A 128 11.19 6.79 2.08
C VAL A 128 10.97 8.30 2.02
N LEU A 129 9.87 8.71 1.42
CA LEU A 129 9.43 10.11 1.45
C LEU A 129 8.37 10.26 2.54
N SER A 130 8.65 11.09 3.52
CA SER A 130 7.76 11.34 4.65
C SER A 130 7.79 12.80 5.08
N PRO A 131 6.73 13.30 5.75
CA PRO A 131 6.77 14.60 6.37
C PRO A 131 7.94 14.72 7.38
N PRO A 132 8.59 15.89 7.52
CA PRO A 132 9.78 16.05 8.34
C PRO A 132 9.65 15.57 9.79
N HIS A 133 8.48 15.77 10.41
CA HIS A 133 8.22 15.35 11.79
C HIS A 133 8.12 13.83 11.97
N LEU A 134 7.96 13.06 10.88
CA LEU A 134 7.89 11.60 10.92
C LEU A 134 9.21 10.89 10.62
N VAL A 135 10.24 11.60 10.16
CA VAL A 135 11.53 11.02 9.75
C VAL A 135 12.17 10.17 10.85
N TYR A 136 12.22 10.67 12.07
CA TYR A 136 12.79 9.92 13.19
C TYR A 136 11.91 8.78 13.67
N LYS A 137 10.58 8.87 13.49
CA LYS A 137 9.67 7.76 13.72
C LYS A 137 9.95 6.63 12.73
N TRP A 138 10.08 6.95 11.43
CA TRP A 138 10.43 5.98 10.40
C TRP A 138 11.77 5.30 10.72
N ARG A 139 12.80 6.09 11.05
CA ARG A 139 14.11 5.53 11.44
C ARG A 139 14.00 4.52 12.57
N ARG A 140 13.28 4.86 13.63
CA ARG A 140 13.08 3.98 14.78
C ARG A 140 12.36 2.69 14.36
N GLU A 141 11.24 2.80 13.66
CA GLU A 141 10.45 1.64 13.25
C GLU A 141 11.22 0.71 12.30
N ILE A 142 12.04 1.25 11.39
CA ILE A 142 12.92 0.43 10.54
C ILE A 142 13.90 -0.39 11.38
N LEU A 143 14.61 0.26 12.32
CA LEU A 143 15.60 -0.41 13.17
C LEU A 143 14.98 -1.44 14.13
N GLU A 144 13.73 -1.21 14.55
CA GLU A 144 12.94 -2.14 15.36
C GLU A 144 12.37 -3.30 14.57
N THR A 145 12.21 -3.16 13.25
CA THR A 145 11.57 -4.16 12.40
C THR A 145 12.58 -5.00 11.63
N VAL A 146 13.60 -4.36 11.03
CA VAL A 146 14.58 -5.05 10.17
C VAL A 146 15.90 -5.27 10.91
N ALA A 147 16.38 -6.51 10.92
CA ALA A 147 17.68 -6.82 11.47
C ALA A 147 18.80 -6.36 10.51
N GLY A 148 19.79 -5.62 11.03
CA GLY A 148 20.95 -5.17 10.24
C GLY A 148 20.66 -4.11 9.18
N GLY A 149 19.44 -3.56 9.15
CA GLY A 149 19.08 -2.48 8.24
C GLY A 149 19.88 -1.21 8.51
N LYS A 150 20.41 -0.57 7.46
CA LYS A 150 21.14 0.69 7.53
C LYS A 150 20.22 1.85 7.19
N VAL A 151 20.18 2.88 8.02
CA VAL A 151 19.24 4.00 7.82
C VAL A 151 20.00 5.31 7.69
N TRP A 152 19.81 5.97 6.55
CA TRP A 152 20.36 7.28 6.22
C TRP A 152 19.28 8.35 6.37
N VAL A 153 19.41 9.23 7.35
CA VAL A 153 18.48 10.35 7.53
C VAL A 153 18.99 11.54 6.71
N LEU A 154 18.22 11.90 5.69
CA LEU A 154 18.51 13.01 4.76
C LEU A 154 17.72 14.27 5.13
N ASN A 155 17.55 14.52 6.42
CA ASN A 155 16.85 15.68 6.94
C ASN A 155 17.83 16.59 7.69
N GLY A 156 17.74 17.90 7.48
CA GLY A 156 18.53 18.91 8.16
C GLY A 156 19.68 19.50 7.33
N PRO A 157 20.49 20.41 7.95
CA PRO A 157 21.50 21.21 7.24
C PRO A 157 22.63 20.36 6.62
N ASP A 158 22.92 19.19 7.19
CA ASP A 158 24.00 18.30 6.73
C ASP A 158 23.57 17.39 5.54
N THR A 159 22.36 17.56 5.02
CA THR A 159 21.83 16.69 3.95
C THR A 159 22.72 16.69 2.73
N LEU A 160 23.23 17.85 2.32
CA LEU A 160 24.13 17.94 1.16
C LEU A 160 25.43 17.16 1.36
N ILE A 161 26.05 17.26 2.54
CA ILE A 161 27.28 16.52 2.88
C ILE A 161 27.02 15.02 2.88
N LYS A 162 25.86 14.60 3.42
CA LYS A 162 25.44 13.20 3.41
C LYS A 162 25.22 12.70 1.99
N LEU A 163 24.58 13.49 1.11
CA LEU A 163 24.38 13.14 -0.30
C LEU A 163 25.70 13.01 -1.08
N ILE A 164 26.68 13.90 -0.82
CA ILE A 164 28.01 13.78 -1.44
C ILE A 164 28.70 12.48 -1.01
N LYS A 165 28.70 12.16 0.29
CA LYS A 165 29.23 10.88 0.80
C LYS A 165 28.50 9.67 0.24
N LEU A 166 27.18 9.75 0.13
CA LEU A 166 26.36 8.70 -0.47
C LEU A 166 26.66 8.50 -1.95
N ARG A 167 26.92 9.56 -2.71
CA ARG A 167 27.31 9.47 -4.13
C ARG A 167 28.54 8.59 -4.32
N GLU A 168 29.54 8.73 -3.46
CA GLU A 168 30.75 7.89 -3.49
C GLU A 168 30.42 6.42 -3.18
N GLN A 169 29.48 6.17 -2.28
CA GLN A 169 29.08 4.82 -1.87
C GLN A 169 28.03 4.18 -2.80
N LEU A 170 27.25 4.96 -3.54
CA LEU A 170 26.22 4.45 -4.43
C LEU A 170 26.80 3.69 -5.64
N GLY A 171 28.04 3.95 -6.02
CA GLY A 171 28.78 3.19 -7.01
C GLY A 171 29.24 1.81 -6.53
N ALA A 172 29.28 1.58 -5.21
CA ALA A 172 29.64 0.29 -4.64
C ALA A 172 28.38 -0.60 -4.46
N PRO A 173 28.52 -1.94 -4.56
CA PRO A 173 27.44 -2.85 -4.23
C PRO A 173 26.97 -2.64 -2.79
N ALA A 174 25.64 -2.50 -2.58
CA ALA A 174 25.09 -2.38 -1.24
C ALA A 174 25.31 -3.68 -0.46
N VAL A 175 25.92 -3.57 0.71
CA VAL A 175 26.07 -4.69 1.65
C VAL A 175 24.88 -4.61 2.63
N GLY A 176 23.88 -5.47 2.39
CA GLY A 176 22.66 -5.49 3.19
C GLY A 176 21.58 -4.50 2.68
N GLN A 177 20.57 -4.30 3.50
CA GLN A 177 19.45 -3.42 3.19
C GLN A 177 19.72 -1.99 3.66
N GLU A 178 19.56 -1.03 2.76
CA GLU A 178 19.75 0.40 3.04
C GLU A 178 18.43 1.17 2.86
N PHE A 179 18.12 2.02 3.83
CA PHE A 179 16.99 2.93 3.82
C PHE A 179 17.47 4.38 3.81
N PHE A 180 16.87 5.19 2.96
CA PHE A 180 17.11 6.63 2.86
C PHE A 180 15.80 7.35 3.20
N ILE A 181 15.79 8.25 4.19
CA ILE A 181 14.59 8.95 4.66
C ILE A 181 14.81 10.45 4.59
#